data_04b1b7d02753f3619268f0ccef472fd1
#
_entry.id   04b1b7d02753f3619268f0ccef472fd1
#
_cell.length_a   1.000
_cell.length_b   1.000
_cell.length_c   1.000
_cell.angle_alpha   90.00
_cell.angle_beta   90.00
_cell.angle_gamma   90.00
#
_symmetry.space_group_name_H-M   'P 1'
#
loop_
_entity.id
_entity.type
_entity.pdbx_description
1 polymer ?
#
loop_
_entity_poly.entity_id
_entity_poly.type
_entity_poly.pdbx_seq_one_letter_code
_entity_poly.pdbx_strand_id
1 'polypeptide(L)'
;MDLIRSSLVPTVIETTGRGERAYDIYSRLLKERIVILSEEVNSVTASLITAQLLFLEAEDPDKDIQFYINSPGGSVSDGLMILDTMRLIKPDIQTICMGMAASMGSVLLSAGTKGKRCILPNAEVMIHQPLGGAQGQATEILIAADHIKDTRKSSFLICVFVFTFCYNIPTRFTCITIF
;
A
#
# COMPACT_ATOMS: atom_id res chain seq x y z
N MET A 1 20.92 -13.52 -2.96
CA MET A 1 19.54 -13.74 -3.46
C MET A 1 19.02 -12.58 -4.31
N ASP A 2 19.62 -11.39 -4.20
CA ASP A 2 19.13 -10.17 -4.87
C ASP A 2 19.52 -10.02 -6.35
N LEU A 3 20.61 -10.64 -6.79
CA LEU A 3 21.06 -10.61 -8.19
C LEU A 3 20.09 -11.31 -9.18
N ILE A 4 19.35 -12.32 -8.70
CA ILE A 4 18.38 -13.04 -9.54
C ILE A 4 17.10 -12.21 -9.74
N ARG A 5 16.68 -11.41 -8.75
CA ARG A 5 15.49 -10.55 -8.88
C ARG A 5 15.70 -9.41 -9.87
N SER A 6 16.89 -8.79 -9.87
CA SER A 6 17.18 -7.68 -10.80
C SER A 6 17.27 -8.13 -12.27
N SER A 7 17.63 -9.40 -12.51
CA SER A 7 17.70 -9.96 -13.87
C SER A 7 16.35 -10.38 -14.46
N LEU A 8 15.28 -10.42 -13.63
CA LEU A 8 13.93 -10.79 -14.04
C LEU A 8 13.03 -9.59 -14.35
N VAL A 9 13.50 -8.35 -14.10
CA VAL A 9 12.72 -7.16 -14.44
C VAL A 9 12.87 -6.89 -15.95
N PRO A 10 11.79 -7.05 -16.75
CA PRO A 10 11.88 -6.87 -18.19
C PRO A 10 12.10 -5.40 -18.57
N THR A 11 12.88 -5.20 -19.62
CA THR A 11 13.08 -3.90 -20.24
C THR A 11 12.08 -3.73 -21.37
N VAL A 12 11.41 -2.57 -21.42
CA VAL A 12 10.48 -2.16 -22.47
C VAL A 12 11.11 -1.04 -23.29
N ILE A 13 11.05 -1.15 -24.61
CA ILE A 13 11.52 -0.10 -25.53
C ILE A 13 10.32 0.69 -26.01
N GLU A 14 10.32 1.99 -25.78
CA GLU A 14 9.33 2.93 -26.28
C GLU A 14 9.93 3.69 -27.47
N THR A 15 9.33 3.53 -28.64
CA THR A 15 9.73 4.28 -29.86
C THR A 15 8.88 5.53 -29.98
N THR A 16 9.52 6.68 -29.97
CA THR A 16 8.89 7.99 -30.15
C THR A 16 9.46 8.69 -31.39
N GLY A 17 8.82 9.75 -31.86
CA GLY A 17 9.36 10.58 -32.96
C GLY A 17 10.73 11.21 -32.67
N ARG A 18 11.24 11.11 -31.43
CA ARG A 18 12.56 11.60 -30.97
C ARG A 18 13.58 10.50 -30.76
N GLY A 19 13.25 9.24 -31.10
CA GLY A 19 14.11 8.06 -30.93
C GLY A 19 13.54 7.02 -29.97
N GLU A 20 14.35 6.03 -29.66
CA GLU A 20 14.03 4.92 -28.77
C GLU A 20 14.51 5.21 -27.35
N ARG A 21 13.69 4.85 -26.36
CA ARG A 21 14.05 4.88 -24.94
C ARG A 21 13.75 3.55 -24.30
N ALA A 22 14.72 3.02 -23.56
CA ALA A 22 14.56 1.82 -22.76
C ALA A 22 14.15 2.19 -21.33
N TYR A 23 13.14 1.48 -20.80
CA TYR A 23 12.68 1.57 -19.43
C TYR A 23 12.60 0.17 -18.82
N ASP A 24 12.87 0.01 -17.54
CA ASP A 24 12.35 -1.15 -16.84
C ASP A 24 10.82 -1.05 -16.73
N ILE A 25 10.16 -2.20 -16.54
CA ILE A 25 8.68 -2.24 -16.56
C ILE A 25 8.05 -1.36 -15.47
N TYR A 26 8.65 -1.28 -14.27
CA TYR A 26 8.11 -0.47 -13.18
C TYR A 26 8.24 1.03 -13.48
N SER A 27 9.39 1.47 -13.99
CA SER A 27 9.58 2.86 -14.46
C SER A 27 8.63 3.21 -15.59
N ARG A 28 8.31 2.26 -16.48
CA ARG A 28 7.34 2.49 -17.55
C ARG A 28 5.91 2.61 -17.01
N LEU A 29 5.54 1.77 -16.04
CA LEU A 29 4.24 1.85 -15.38
C LEU A 29 4.09 3.13 -14.56
N LEU A 30 5.15 3.59 -13.90
CA LEU A 30 5.16 4.84 -13.15
C LEU A 30 4.82 6.05 -14.02
N LYS A 31 5.24 6.08 -15.29
CA LYS A 31 4.83 7.11 -16.27
C LYS A 31 3.32 7.15 -16.51
N GLU A 32 2.64 6.01 -16.35
CA GLU A 32 1.17 5.93 -16.40
C GLU A 32 0.52 6.15 -15.02
N ARG A 33 1.31 6.65 -14.06
CA ARG A 33 0.90 6.93 -12.68
C ARG A 33 0.47 5.67 -11.91
N ILE A 34 1.06 4.53 -12.25
CA ILE A 34 0.82 3.24 -11.61
C ILE A 34 1.95 2.94 -10.63
N VAL A 35 1.60 2.78 -9.36
CA VAL A 35 2.47 2.37 -8.26
C VAL A 35 2.06 0.97 -7.82
N ILE A 36 3.04 0.10 -7.53
CA ILE A 36 2.76 -1.30 -7.16
C ILE A 36 3.47 -1.63 -5.85
N LEU A 37 2.70 -2.10 -4.87
CA LEU A 37 3.19 -2.77 -3.67
C LEU A 37 2.91 -4.26 -3.80
N SER A 38 3.94 -5.07 -4.11
CA SER A 38 3.81 -6.52 -4.38
C SER A 38 4.59 -7.39 -3.39
N GLU A 39 4.94 -6.85 -2.24
CA GLU A 39 5.70 -7.56 -1.20
C GLU A 39 5.37 -7.04 0.20
N GLU A 40 6.11 -7.51 1.21
CA GLU A 40 5.96 -7.08 2.60
C GLU A 40 6.27 -5.59 2.76
N VAL A 41 5.49 -4.92 3.62
CA VAL A 41 5.74 -3.53 4.03
C VAL A 41 6.92 -3.48 4.99
N ASN A 42 7.99 -2.83 4.58
CA ASN A 42 9.22 -2.62 5.34
C ASN A 42 9.82 -1.25 4.98
N SER A 43 10.92 -0.87 5.62
CA SER A 43 11.54 0.44 5.43
C SER A 43 11.96 0.74 3.98
N VAL A 44 12.37 -0.29 3.23
CA VAL A 44 12.78 -0.14 1.83
C VAL A 44 11.56 0.09 0.93
N THR A 45 10.56 -0.80 1.03
CA THR A 45 9.34 -0.69 0.23
C THR A 45 8.57 0.58 0.54
N ALA A 46 8.50 0.98 1.81
CA ALA A 46 7.84 2.22 2.22
C ALA A 46 8.55 3.46 1.65
N SER A 47 9.88 3.50 1.71
CA SER A 47 10.66 4.61 1.13
C SER A 47 10.47 4.72 -0.37
N LEU A 48 10.45 3.58 -1.09
CA LEU A 48 10.25 3.55 -2.54
C LEU A 48 8.84 4.01 -2.93
N ILE A 49 7.80 3.52 -2.26
CA ILE A 49 6.42 3.93 -2.52
C ILE A 49 6.23 5.42 -2.23
N THR A 50 6.71 5.90 -1.08
CA THR A 50 6.65 7.32 -0.71
C THR A 50 7.32 8.19 -1.76
N ALA A 51 8.54 7.83 -2.21
CA ALA A 51 9.25 8.60 -3.23
C ALA A 51 8.47 8.64 -4.56
N GLN A 52 7.85 7.53 -4.98
CA GLN A 52 7.03 7.47 -6.18
C GLN A 52 5.78 8.36 -6.06
N LEU A 53 5.09 8.34 -4.90
CA LEU A 53 3.91 9.17 -4.66
C LEU A 53 4.26 10.67 -4.73
N LEU A 54 5.34 11.09 -4.06
CA LEU A 54 5.82 12.48 -4.08
C LEU A 54 6.28 12.91 -5.49
N PHE A 55 6.93 12.02 -6.23
CA PHE A 55 7.32 12.28 -7.61
C PHE A 55 6.09 12.51 -8.50
N LEU A 56 5.07 11.68 -8.40
CA LEU A 56 3.85 11.79 -9.19
C LEU A 56 3.05 13.05 -8.84
N GLU A 57 3.02 13.46 -7.57
CA GLU A 57 2.43 14.73 -7.18
C GLU A 57 3.15 15.91 -7.81
N ALA A 58 4.49 15.91 -7.76
CA ALA A 58 5.31 16.98 -8.33
C ALA A 58 5.17 17.06 -9.86
N GLU A 59 4.93 15.93 -10.54
CA GLU A 59 4.74 15.88 -12.00
C GLU A 59 3.38 16.45 -12.43
N ASP A 60 2.30 16.02 -11.79
CA ASP A 60 0.94 16.51 -12.07
C ASP A 60 0.03 16.30 -10.84
N PRO A 61 -0.23 17.34 -10.05
CA PRO A 61 -1.01 17.21 -8.82
C PRO A 61 -2.52 17.03 -9.05
N ASP A 62 -3.01 17.16 -10.26
CA ASP A 62 -4.46 17.09 -10.58
C ASP A 62 -4.88 15.74 -11.17
N LYS A 63 -3.92 14.86 -11.46
CA LYS A 63 -4.21 13.52 -11.99
C LYS A 63 -4.13 12.45 -10.92
N ASP A 64 -5.09 11.52 -10.96
CA ASP A 64 -5.16 10.37 -10.08
C ASP A 64 -3.90 9.49 -10.14
N ILE A 65 -3.60 8.85 -9.03
CA ILE A 65 -2.58 7.80 -8.92
C ILE A 65 -3.28 6.45 -8.74
N GLN A 66 -2.86 5.44 -9.47
CA GLN A 66 -3.34 4.07 -9.31
C GLN A 66 -2.35 3.29 -8.43
N PHE A 67 -2.79 2.86 -7.27
CA PHE A 67 -1.97 2.12 -6.31
C PHE A 67 -2.45 0.68 -6.20
N TYR A 68 -1.72 -0.23 -6.83
CA TYR A 68 -1.98 -1.67 -6.81
C TYR A 68 -1.32 -2.31 -5.60
N ILE A 69 -2.09 -3.15 -4.87
CA ILE A 69 -1.66 -3.76 -3.62
C ILE A 69 -1.82 -5.27 -3.70
N ASN A 70 -0.70 -5.98 -3.53
CA ASN A 70 -0.61 -7.42 -3.30
C ASN A 70 0.41 -7.67 -2.18
N SER A 71 -0.01 -7.49 -0.92
CA SER A 71 0.90 -7.48 0.23
C SER A 71 0.32 -8.23 1.42
N PRO A 72 1.13 -9.05 2.12
CA PRO A 72 0.75 -9.66 3.39
C PRO A 72 0.72 -8.65 4.56
N GLY A 73 1.06 -7.39 4.31
CA GLY A 73 1.28 -6.39 5.35
C GLY A 73 2.75 -6.31 5.77
N GLY A 74 3.01 -6.02 7.03
CA GLY A 74 4.36 -5.91 7.57
C GLY A 74 4.47 -4.83 8.65
N SER A 75 5.57 -4.08 8.66
CA SER A 75 5.87 -3.05 9.65
C SER A 75 4.79 -1.96 9.69
N VAL A 76 4.24 -1.73 10.87
CA VAL A 76 3.20 -0.72 11.09
C VAL A 76 3.74 0.69 10.88
N SER A 77 4.92 1.01 11.42
CA SER A 77 5.53 2.33 11.29
C SER A 77 5.81 2.69 9.83
N ASP A 78 6.34 1.75 9.06
CA ASP A 78 6.64 1.93 7.65
C ASP A 78 5.34 2.07 6.82
N GLY A 79 4.32 1.29 7.17
CA GLY A 79 3.02 1.43 6.53
C GLY A 79 2.31 2.75 6.86
N LEU A 80 2.46 3.27 8.09
CA LEU A 80 1.96 4.59 8.45
C LEU A 80 2.67 5.71 7.68
N MET A 81 3.96 5.58 7.38
CA MET A 81 4.69 6.51 6.52
C MET A 81 4.06 6.59 5.12
N ILE A 82 3.71 5.45 4.51
CA ILE A 82 2.99 5.43 3.22
C ILE A 82 1.62 6.09 3.38
N LEU A 83 0.86 5.70 4.41
CA LEU A 83 -0.47 6.23 4.70
C LEU A 83 -0.48 7.75 4.84
N ASP A 84 0.44 8.30 5.62
CA ASP A 84 0.54 9.74 5.83
C ASP A 84 0.93 10.46 4.54
N THR A 85 1.79 9.87 3.72
CA THR A 85 2.11 10.39 2.37
C THR A 85 0.88 10.40 1.47
N MET A 86 0.11 9.30 1.45
CA MET A 86 -1.15 9.23 0.68
C MET A 86 -2.16 10.31 1.08
N ARG A 87 -2.15 10.73 2.36
CA ARG A 87 -3.04 11.79 2.87
C ARG A 87 -2.49 13.20 2.67
N LEU A 88 -1.16 13.32 2.56
CA LEU A 88 -0.47 14.59 2.40
C LEU A 88 -0.58 15.12 0.97
N ILE A 89 -0.43 14.24 -0.02
CA ILE A 89 -0.41 14.62 -1.42
C ILE A 89 -1.80 15.01 -1.94
N LYS A 90 -1.83 15.91 -2.93
CA LYS A 90 -3.07 16.42 -3.53
C LYS A 90 -3.79 15.43 -4.45
N PRO A 91 -3.10 14.61 -5.27
CA PRO A 91 -3.76 13.67 -6.17
C PRO A 91 -4.68 12.69 -5.43
N ASP A 92 -5.83 12.38 -6.03
CA ASP A 92 -6.64 11.25 -5.58
C ASP A 92 -5.89 9.94 -5.82
N ILE A 93 -5.98 9.02 -4.86
CA ILE A 93 -5.36 7.71 -4.97
C ILE A 93 -6.44 6.64 -5.13
N GLN A 94 -6.47 6.01 -6.29
CA GLN A 94 -7.25 4.81 -6.52
C GLN A 94 -6.46 3.61 -6.01
N THR A 95 -6.95 2.94 -4.97
CA THR A 95 -6.34 1.71 -4.45
C THR A 95 -7.01 0.47 -5.04
N ILE A 96 -6.20 -0.49 -5.49
CA ILE A 96 -6.67 -1.71 -6.15
C ILE A 96 -6.02 -2.92 -5.51
N CYS A 97 -6.81 -3.76 -4.82
CA CYS A 97 -6.34 -5.04 -4.31
C CYS A 97 -6.28 -6.06 -5.43
N MET A 98 -5.09 -6.62 -5.69
CA MET A 98 -4.86 -7.76 -6.57
C MET A 98 -4.14 -8.87 -5.80
N GLY A 99 -4.69 -10.09 -5.78
CA GLY A 99 -4.16 -11.19 -4.97
C GLY A 99 -4.52 -11.03 -3.50
N MET A 100 -3.73 -10.28 -2.70
CA MET A 100 -3.96 -10.14 -1.27
C MET A 100 -3.69 -8.72 -0.77
N ALA A 101 -4.54 -8.23 0.14
CA ALA A 101 -4.26 -7.07 0.98
C ALA A 101 -4.49 -7.43 2.45
N ALA A 102 -3.43 -7.85 3.14
CA ALA A 102 -3.52 -8.32 4.52
C ALA A 102 -2.86 -7.33 5.51
N SER A 103 -3.36 -7.30 6.74
CA SER A 103 -2.77 -6.52 7.84
C SER A 103 -2.54 -5.06 7.42
N MET A 104 -1.29 -4.57 7.44
CA MET A 104 -0.96 -3.21 6.98
C MET A 104 -1.33 -2.96 5.51
N GLY A 105 -1.32 -3.99 4.65
CA GLY A 105 -1.81 -3.89 3.28
C GLY A 105 -3.30 -3.57 3.20
N SER A 106 -4.12 -4.09 4.11
CA SER A 106 -5.55 -3.75 4.20
C SER A 106 -5.79 -2.31 4.66
N VAL A 107 -4.92 -1.80 5.54
CA VAL A 107 -4.95 -0.39 5.97
C VAL A 107 -4.65 0.53 4.79
N LEU A 108 -3.61 0.24 4.00
CA LEU A 108 -3.27 1.02 2.82
C LEU A 108 -4.37 0.97 1.74
N LEU A 109 -4.94 -0.22 1.49
CA LEU A 109 -6.09 -0.35 0.59
C LEU A 109 -7.24 0.54 1.02
N SER A 110 -7.50 0.56 2.30
CA SER A 110 -8.58 1.32 2.91
C SER A 110 -8.35 2.84 2.89
N ALA A 111 -7.10 3.27 2.77
CA ALA A 111 -6.72 4.68 2.73
C ALA A 111 -6.93 5.36 1.37
N GLY A 112 -7.23 4.60 0.33
CA GLY A 112 -7.56 5.17 -0.99
C GLY A 112 -8.71 6.17 -0.94
N THR A 113 -8.80 7.03 -1.93
CA THR A 113 -9.85 8.04 -2.05
C THR A 113 -11.24 7.40 -2.05
N LYS A 114 -12.18 8.02 -1.35
CA LYS A 114 -13.57 7.52 -1.26
C LYS A 114 -14.18 7.34 -2.65
N GLY A 115 -14.71 6.13 -2.91
CA GLY A 115 -15.28 5.76 -4.22
C GLY A 115 -14.25 5.27 -5.24
N LYS A 116 -12.94 5.34 -4.93
CA LYS A 116 -11.86 4.87 -5.79
C LYS A 116 -11.10 3.67 -5.20
N ARG A 117 -11.74 2.86 -4.37
CA ARG A 117 -11.18 1.65 -3.76
C ARG A 117 -11.75 0.43 -4.44
N CYS A 118 -10.89 -0.44 -4.95
CA CYS A 118 -11.27 -1.60 -5.75
C CYS A 118 -10.66 -2.89 -5.18
N ILE A 119 -11.39 -3.98 -5.31
CA ILE A 119 -10.90 -5.33 -5.01
C ILE A 119 -11.20 -6.17 -6.24
N LEU A 120 -10.18 -6.84 -6.80
CA LEU A 120 -10.39 -7.74 -7.93
C LEU A 120 -11.16 -9.00 -7.49
N PRO A 121 -11.90 -9.65 -8.38
CA PRO A 121 -12.82 -10.74 -8.02
C PRO A 121 -12.20 -11.95 -7.30
N ASN A 122 -10.90 -12.19 -7.51
CA ASN A 122 -10.17 -13.31 -6.89
C ASN A 122 -9.18 -12.80 -5.82
N ALA A 123 -9.27 -11.53 -5.40
CA ALA A 123 -8.41 -10.98 -4.39
C ALA A 123 -9.00 -11.17 -2.98
N GLU A 124 -8.11 -11.28 -2.01
CA GLU A 124 -8.42 -11.48 -0.59
C GLU A 124 -8.04 -10.25 0.24
N VAL A 125 -8.88 -9.90 1.21
CA VAL A 125 -8.56 -8.87 2.20
C VAL A 125 -8.62 -9.47 3.60
N MET A 126 -7.52 -9.33 4.35
CA MET A 126 -7.44 -9.85 5.71
C MET A 126 -7.13 -8.73 6.70
N ILE A 127 -7.94 -8.64 7.75
CA ILE A 127 -7.78 -7.69 8.84
C ILE A 127 -7.54 -8.45 10.13
N HIS A 128 -6.53 -8.06 10.87
CA HIS A 128 -6.27 -8.56 12.21
C HIS A 128 -5.71 -7.47 13.11
N GLN A 129 -5.68 -7.73 14.42
CA GLN A 129 -5.08 -6.81 15.38
C GLN A 129 -3.56 -6.76 15.19
N PRO A 130 -2.91 -5.61 15.51
CA PRO A 130 -1.46 -5.53 15.46
C PRO A 130 -0.83 -6.55 16.40
N LEU A 131 0.19 -7.25 15.91
CA LEU A 131 1.02 -8.14 16.69
C LEU A 131 2.18 -7.33 17.27
N GLY A 132 2.52 -7.59 18.53
CA GLY A 132 3.64 -6.95 19.17
C GLY A 132 4.06 -7.69 20.43
N GLY A 133 5.26 -7.41 20.88
CA GLY A 133 5.82 -7.94 22.13
C GLY A 133 6.88 -6.99 22.65
N ALA A 134 7.21 -7.13 23.92
CA ALA A 134 8.28 -6.38 24.57
C ALA A 134 9.07 -7.28 25.50
N GLN A 135 10.37 -7.00 25.60
CA GLN A 135 11.30 -7.63 26.53
C GLN A 135 12.11 -6.51 27.20
N GLY A 136 12.30 -6.59 28.50
CA GLY A 136 13.04 -5.58 29.25
C GLY A 136 12.57 -5.42 30.68
N GLN A 137 12.82 -4.27 31.27
CA GLN A 137 12.34 -3.93 32.60
C GLN A 137 10.81 -3.75 32.64
N ALA A 138 10.17 -3.94 33.77
CA ALA A 138 8.71 -3.86 33.91
C ALA A 138 8.13 -2.56 33.31
N THR A 139 8.79 -1.43 33.57
CA THR A 139 8.36 -0.13 33.05
C THR A 139 8.43 -0.06 31.50
N GLU A 140 9.47 -0.61 30.89
CA GLU A 140 9.64 -0.66 29.43
C GLU A 140 8.56 -1.53 28.78
N ILE A 141 8.24 -2.68 29.43
CA ILE A 141 7.17 -3.57 28.96
C ILE A 141 5.81 -2.86 28.99
N LEU A 142 5.52 -2.09 30.06
CA LEU A 142 4.28 -1.34 30.20
C LEU A 142 4.17 -0.24 29.11
N ILE A 143 5.24 0.52 28.87
CA ILE A 143 5.29 1.54 27.83
C ILE A 143 5.04 0.91 26.45
N ALA A 144 5.70 -0.20 26.14
CA ALA A 144 5.51 -0.90 24.87
C ALA A 144 4.08 -1.45 24.72
N ALA A 145 3.49 -1.99 25.79
CA ALA A 145 2.11 -2.47 25.79
C ALA A 145 1.11 -1.33 25.55
N ASP A 146 1.32 -0.16 26.12
CA ASP A 146 0.46 1.00 25.90
C ASP A 146 0.61 1.52 24.47
N HIS A 147 1.83 1.56 23.93
CA HIS A 147 2.05 1.90 22.51
C HIS A 147 1.32 0.94 21.55
N ILE A 148 1.37 -0.38 21.81
CA ILE A 148 0.62 -1.37 21.01
C ILE A 148 -0.89 -1.13 21.10
N LYS A 149 -1.43 -0.81 22.27
CA LYS A 149 -2.85 -0.48 22.44
C LYS A 149 -3.26 0.78 21.65
N ASP A 150 -2.43 1.80 21.63
CA ASP A 150 -2.72 3.03 20.89
C ASP A 150 -2.61 2.82 19.39
N THR A 151 -1.63 2.05 18.92
CA THR A 151 -1.53 1.59 17.53
C THR A 151 -2.77 0.79 17.12
N ARG A 152 -3.27 -0.12 17.99
CA ARG A 152 -4.52 -0.86 17.74
C ARG A 152 -5.71 0.07 17.53
N LYS A 153 -5.87 1.08 18.39
CA LYS A 153 -6.99 2.04 18.26
C LYS A 153 -6.93 2.78 16.93
N SER A 154 -5.76 3.27 16.55
CA SER A 154 -5.56 4.01 15.30
C SER A 154 -5.81 3.14 14.06
N SER A 155 -5.24 1.93 14.01
CA SER A 155 -5.40 1.00 12.88
C SER A 155 -6.83 0.47 12.76
N PHE A 156 -7.49 0.16 13.89
CA PHE A 156 -8.87 -0.34 13.91
C PHE A 156 -9.87 0.72 13.44
N LEU A 157 -9.72 1.97 13.89
CA LEU A 157 -10.55 3.08 13.44
C LEU A 157 -10.42 3.30 11.92
N ILE A 158 -9.22 3.20 11.37
CA ILE A 158 -8.98 3.32 9.92
C ILE A 158 -9.70 2.19 9.18
N CYS A 159 -9.58 0.94 9.61
CA CYS A 159 -10.22 -0.21 8.98
C CYS A 159 -11.74 -0.16 9.07
N VAL A 160 -12.31 0.09 10.25
CA VAL A 160 -13.79 0.12 10.46
C VAL A 160 -14.43 1.28 9.69
N PHE A 161 -13.84 2.47 9.74
CA PHE A 161 -14.38 3.65 9.04
C PHE A 161 -14.40 3.46 7.53
N VAL A 162 -13.51 2.65 7.00
CA VAL A 162 -13.33 2.45 5.57
C VAL A 162 -14.22 1.35 5.01
N PHE A 163 -14.42 0.25 5.75
CA PHE A 163 -15.31 -0.83 5.31
C PHE A 163 -16.78 -0.41 5.27
N THR A 164 -17.20 0.54 6.10
CA THR A 164 -18.57 1.08 6.07
C THR A 164 -18.84 1.89 4.78
N PHE A 165 -17.82 2.27 4.01
CA PHE A 165 -17.95 3.12 2.82
C PHE A 165 -17.42 2.48 1.51
N CYS A 166 -17.08 1.19 1.50
CA CYS A 166 -16.77 0.46 0.26
C CYS A 166 -18.05 0.04 -0.50
N TYR A 167 -18.89 1.02 -0.86
CA TYR A 167 -20.02 0.81 -1.75
C TYR A 167 -19.61 1.10 -3.19
N ASN A 168 -18.96 0.15 -3.85
CA ASN A 168 -18.97 -0.07 -5.29
C ASN A 168 -18.10 -1.29 -5.62
N ILE A 169 -18.50 -2.45 -5.08
CA ILE A 169 -17.89 -3.72 -5.47
C ILE A 169 -18.92 -4.42 -6.35
N PRO A 170 -18.64 -4.65 -7.64
CA PRO A 170 -19.47 -5.55 -8.42
C PRO A 170 -19.39 -6.94 -7.75
N THR A 171 -20.51 -7.36 -7.27
CA THR A 171 -20.91 -8.64 -6.67
C THR A 171 -19.99 -9.82 -6.99
N ARG A 172 -19.11 -10.17 -6.06
CA ARG A 172 -18.73 -11.50 -5.58
C ARG A 172 -17.67 -11.31 -4.50
N PHE A 173 -18.13 -11.22 -3.25
CA PHE A 173 -17.23 -11.21 -2.09
C PHE A 173 -16.56 -12.55 -1.92
N THR A 174 -15.25 -12.60 -1.90
CA THR A 174 -14.50 -13.70 -1.32
C THR A 174 -13.77 -13.16 -0.09
N CYS A 175 -14.24 -13.63 1.05
CA CYS A 175 -13.60 -13.69 2.35
C CYS A 175 -12.93 -12.42 2.91
N ILE A 176 -13.67 -11.69 3.75
CA ILE A 176 -13.09 -10.81 4.79
C ILE A 176 -12.91 -11.72 6.01
N THR A 177 -11.70 -12.12 6.29
CA THR A 177 -11.37 -12.81 7.54
C THR A 177 -11.04 -11.77 8.59
N ILE A 178 -11.91 -11.61 9.59
CA ILE A 178 -11.67 -10.76 10.77
C ILE A 178 -11.27 -11.69 11.91
N PHE A 179 -10.04 -11.57 12.40
CA PHE A 179 -9.56 -12.24 13.62
C PHE A 179 -9.34 -11.25 14.74
#